data_b6cf20cc48d11c4d0d89db77d6f43a89
#
_entry.id   b6cf20cc48d11c4d0d89db77d6f43a89
#
_cell.length_a   1.000
_cell.length_b   1.000
_cell.length_c   1.000
_cell.angle_alpha   90.00
_cell.angle_beta   90.00
_cell.angle_gamma   90.00
#
_symmetry.space_group_name_H-M   'P 1'
#
loop_
_entity.id
_entity.type
_entity.pdbx_description
1 polymer ?
#
loop_
_entity_poly.entity_id
_entity_poly.type
_entity_poly.pdbx_seq_one_letter_code
_entity_poly.pdbx_strand_id
1 'polypeptide(L)'
;MANPFTWGQAVEETLRTRPTWRNGSGRKPAIINCGHFTRHQGLSFPCNRITVTIMEDLGIELEEEGKSDATINRVTSAVSTVLNHCARRDKCNKPPAFTKRHEDEHRLSYLTKDQFWRLHAAALDPYGRRDLADIMAVAAFTGMRQGELLKLKCRDVSLGEGLIHVGGLPDQRTKARNYRAIPIHERISSILSERLEYANPNVRIFGDEWADKDQLLRAFKKVRKYVGYEECFVFHTLRHSFATWHAEAGTPMRTLMGLCGHKRVETTLRYARHTDQAAVQAMSAI
;
A
#
# COMPACT_ATOMS: atom_id res chain seq x y z
N MET A 1 2.20 -42.46 21.59
CA MET A 1 2.14 -40.98 21.75
C MET A 1 1.66 -40.41 20.46
N ALA A 2 0.67 -39.51 20.43
CA ALA A 2 0.25 -38.86 19.18
C ALA A 2 1.39 -38.02 18.59
N ASN A 3 1.58 -38.12 17.28
CA ASN A 3 2.59 -37.32 16.60
C ASN A 3 2.32 -35.81 16.83
N PRO A 4 3.33 -35.02 17.22
CA PRO A 4 3.12 -33.61 17.53
C PRO A 4 2.69 -32.85 16.24
N PHE A 5 1.73 -31.94 16.42
CA PHE A 5 1.27 -31.06 15.32
C PHE A 5 2.42 -30.19 14.81
N THR A 6 2.77 -30.33 13.53
CA THR A 6 3.97 -29.74 12.95
C THR A 6 3.72 -28.38 12.34
N TRP A 7 4.78 -27.60 12.15
CA TRP A 7 4.75 -26.31 11.48
C TRP A 7 4.15 -26.38 10.07
N GLY A 8 4.55 -27.39 9.28
CA GLY A 8 4.00 -27.57 7.94
C GLY A 8 2.48 -27.78 7.94
N GLN A 9 2.00 -28.65 8.86
CA GLN A 9 0.55 -28.85 9.04
C GLN A 9 -0.16 -27.57 9.47
N ALA A 10 0.47 -26.77 10.34
CA ALA A 10 -0.11 -25.50 10.81
C ALA A 10 -0.21 -24.45 9.69
N VAL A 11 0.83 -24.34 8.85
CA VAL A 11 0.80 -23.43 7.68
C VAL A 11 -0.27 -23.87 6.70
N GLU A 12 -0.33 -25.16 6.35
CA GLU A 12 -1.34 -25.70 5.43
C GLU A 12 -2.75 -25.47 5.96
N GLU A 13 -3.01 -25.80 7.21
CA GLU A 13 -4.31 -25.58 7.86
C GLU A 13 -4.71 -24.11 7.82
N THR A 14 -3.76 -23.19 8.10
CA THR A 14 -4.03 -21.77 8.08
C THR A 14 -4.31 -21.25 6.66
N LEU A 15 -3.54 -21.70 5.68
CA LEU A 15 -3.74 -21.33 4.26
C LEU A 15 -5.08 -21.85 3.73
N ARG A 16 -5.56 -23.00 4.23
CA ARG A 16 -6.83 -23.62 3.84
C ARG A 16 -8.02 -22.95 4.50
N THR A 17 -7.93 -22.59 5.77
CA THR A 17 -9.10 -22.24 6.60
C THR A 17 -9.22 -20.76 6.92
N ARG A 18 -8.13 -19.99 6.91
CA ARG A 18 -8.17 -18.56 7.19
C ARG A 18 -8.64 -17.77 5.95
N PRO A 19 -9.80 -17.09 5.98
CA PRO A 19 -10.38 -16.46 4.78
C PRO A 19 -9.44 -15.51 4.04
N THR A 20 -8.67 -14.68 4.77
CA THR A 20 -7.73 -13.71 4.20
C THR A 20 -6.52 -14.35 3.51
N TRP A 21 -6.18 -15.60 3.84
CA TRP A 21 -5.09 -16.36 3.25
C TRP A 21 -5.57 -17.39 2.24
N ARG A 22 -6.78 -17.93 2.42
CA ARG A 22 -7.35 -18.92 1.49
C ARG A 22 -7.54 -18.35 0.08
N ASN A 23 -8.22 -17.22 -0.02
CA ASN A 23 -8.64 -16.61 -1.29
C ASN A 23 -8.28 -15.12 -1.41
N GLY A 24 -7.50 -14.57 -0.46
CA GLY A 24 -7.20 -13.15 -0.39
C GLY A 24 -5.78 -12.78 -0.82
N SER A 25 -5.54 -11.48 -0.98
CA SER A 25 -4.22 -10.91 -1.28
C SER A 25 -3.14 -11.21 -0.22
N GLY A 26 -3.56 -11.68 0.96
CA GLY A 26 -2.65 -12.08 2.03
C GLY A 26 -1.96 -13.43 1.81
N ARG A 27 -2.41 -14.25 0.84
CA ARG A 27 -1.86 -15.60 0.61
C ARG A 27 -0.38 -15.58 0.21
N LYS A 28 -0.04 -14.81 -0.83
CA LYS A 28 1.34 -14.74 -1.34
C LYS A 28 2.33 -14.21 -0.30
N PRO A 29 2.07 -13.07 0.39
CA PRO A 29 2.92 -12.62 1.49
C PRO A 29 3.04 -13.62 2.64
N ALA A 30 1.95 -14.32 3.00
CA ALA A 30 1.96 -15.33 4.04
C ALA A 30 2.90 -16.50 3.70
N ILE A 31 2.81 -17.03 2.48
CA ILE A 31 3.69 -18.11 2.00
C ILE A 31 5.17 -17.67 2.07
N ILE A 32 5.50 -16.46 1.58
CA ILE A 32 6.85 -15.94 1.61
C ILE A 32 7.37 -15.81 3.04
N ASN A 33 6.59 -15.18 3.94
CA ASN A 33 7.00 -14.94 5.31
C ASN A 33 7.09 -16.23 6.13
N CYS A 34 6.14 -17.16 5.98
CA CYS A 34 6.22 -18.48 6.59
C CYS A 34 7.38 -19.29 6.04
N GLY A 35 7.73 -19.11 4.76
CA GLY A 35 8.87 -19.76 4.12
C GLY A 35 10.21 -19.43 4.75
N HIS A 36 10.38 -18.24 5.34
CA HIS A 36 11.58 -17.92 6.11
C HIS A 36 11.71 -18.86 7.33
N PHE A 37 10.69 -18.97 8.16
CA PHE A 37 10.71 -19.92 9.30
C PHE A 37 10.91 -21.36 8.83
N THR A 38 10.25 -21.76 7.73
CA THR A 38 10.38 -23.11 7.17
C THR A 38 11.81 -23.44 6.76
N ARG A 39 12.56 -22.51 6.19
CA ARG A 39 13.97 -22.72 5.78
C ARG A 39 14.87 -22.99 6.98
N HIS A 40 14.66 -22.30 8.09
CA HIS A 40 15.52 -22.40 9.26
C HIS A 40 15.14 -23.57 10.16
N GLN A 41 13.84 -23.88 10.34
CA GLN A 41 13.38 -24.88 11.30
C GLN A 41 12.83 -26.16 10.66
N GLY A 42 12.48 -26.13 9.36
CA GLY A 42 11.86 -27.25 8.65
C GLY A 42 10.35 -27.36 8.86
N LEU A 43 9.71 -28.11 7.95
CA LEU A 43 8.25 -28.36 7.99
C LEU A 43 7.82 -29.29 9.13
N SER A 44 8.70 -30.19 9.58
CA SER A 44 8.45 -31.15 10.64
C SER A 44 8.61 -30.59 12.05
N PHE A 45 9.02 -29.32 12.19
CA PHE A 45 9.23 -28.70 13.49
C PHE A 45 7.93 -28.66 14.31
N PRO A 46 7.91 -29.12 15.57
CA PRO A 46 6.70 -29.17 16.40
C PRO A 46 6.24 -27.75 16.79
N CYS A 47 4.97 -27.40 16.54
CA CYS A 47 4.42 -26.09 16.87
C CYS A 47 4.58 -25.71 18.35
N ASN A 48 4.44 -26.68 19.25
CA ASN A 48 4.55 -26.45 20.70
C ASN A 48 5.98 -26.18 21.19
N ARG A 49 6.99 -26.35 20.33
CA ARG A 49 8.39 -26.02 20.60
C ARG A 49 8.78 -24.63 20.07
N ILE A 50 7.89 -23.93 19.39
CA ILE A 50 8.18 -22.57 18.91
C ILE A 50 8.09 -21.60 20.08
N THR A 51 9.25 -21.25 20.63
CA THR A 51 9.43 -20.37 21.80
C THR A 51 9.82 -18.94 21.35
N VAL A 52 9.87 -18.02 22.32
CA VAL A 52 10.40 -16.67 22.11
C VAL A 52 11.84 -16.73 21.63
N THR A 53 12.68 -17.53 22.29
CA THR A 53 14.10 -17.71 21.93
C THR A 53 14.27 -18.16 20.47
N ILE A 54 13.54 -19.16 20.00
CA ILE A 54 13.60 -19.62 18.59
C ILE A 54 13.23 -18.49 17.62
N MET A 55 12.29 -17.61 17.99
CA MET A 55 11.92 -16.50 17.15
C MET A 55 12.93 -15.36 17.18
N GLU A 56 13.64 -15.18 18.30
CA GLU A 56 14.75 -14.23 18.43
C GLU A 56 15.95 -14.71 17.65
N ASP A 57 16.33 -15.98 17.76
CA ASP A 57 17.40 -16.59 16.97
C ASP A 57 17.13 -16.48 15.47
N LEU A 58 15.91 -16.80 15.03
CA LEU A 58 15.49 -16.59 13.64
C LEU A 58 15.61 -15.11 13.22
N GLY A 59 15.32 -14.20 14.12
CA GLY A 59 15.47 -12.76 13.88
C GLY A 59 16.93 -12.37 13.64
N ILE A 60 17.87 -12.94 14.38
CA ILE A 60 19.32 -12.73 14.23
C ILE A 60 19.80 -13.31 12.90
N GLU A 61 19.43 -14.56 12.59
CA GLU A 61 19.80 -15.21 11.32
C GLU A 61 19.28 -14.42 10.09
N LEU A 62 18.05 -13.89 10.16
CA LEU A 62 17.50 -13.08 9.08
C LEU A 62 18.20 -11.71 8.96
N GLU A 63 18.69 -11.13 10.05
CA GLU A 63 19.49 -9.92 10.04
C GLU A 63 20.86 -10.17 9.39
N GLU A 64 21.50 -11.27 9.71
CA GLU A 64 22.74 -11.72 9.06
C GLU A 64 22.56 -11.98 7.56
N GLU A 65 21.36 -12.44 7.13
CA GLU A 65 20.95 -12.50 5.72
C GLU A 65 20.69 -11.10 5.08
N GLY A 66 20.84 -10.01 5.83
CA GLY A 66 20.61 -8.65 5.35
C GLY A 66 19.13 -8.26 5.26
N LYS A 67 18.22 -8.92 6.00
CA LYS A 67 16.80 -8.53 6.04
C LYS A 67 16.60 -7.35 6.98
N SER A 68 15.74 -6.41 6.57
CA SER A 68 15.36 -5.28 7.41
C SER A 68 14.46 -5.72 8.58
N ASP A 69 14.47 -4.94 9.67
CA ASP A 69 13.58 -5.14 10.83
C ASP A 69 12.10 -5.22 10.45
N ALA A 70 11.68 -4.41 9.48
CA ALA A 70 10.33 -4.49 8.94
C ALA A 70 10.01 -5.86 8.29
N THR A 71 10.99 -6.49 7.65
CA THR A 71 10.84 -7.84 7.09
C THR A 71 10.80 -8.88 8.20
N ILE A 72 11.70 -8.81 9.17
CA ILE A 72 11.74 -9.68 10.35
C ILE A 72 10.42 -9.60 11.11
N ASN A 73 9.90 -8.42 11.35
CA ASN A 73 8.60 -8.20 11.99
C ASN A 73 7.42 -8.82 11.21
N ARG A 74 7.49 -8.82 9.87
CA ARG A 74 6.47 -9.50 9.02
C ARG A 74 6.55 -11.01 9.16
N VAL A 75 7.75 -11.58 9.22
CA VAL A 75 7.96 -13.01 9.47
C VAL A 75 7.40 -13.39 10.83
N THR A 76 7.78 -12.69 11.89
CA THR A 76 7.27 -12.88 13.27
C THR A 76 5.75 -12.79 13.32
N SER A 77 5.16 -11.81 12.64
CA SER A 77 3.69 -11.65 12.55
C SER A 77 3.02 -12.80 11.79
N ALA A 78 3.67 -13.37 10.79
CA ALA A 78 3.14 -14.52 10.04
C ALA A 78 3.16 -15.77 10.90
N VAL A 79 4.28 -16.07 11.57
CA VAL A 79 4.41 -17.19 12.50
C VAL A 79 3.38 -17.10 13.63
N SER A 80 3.30 -15.95 14.30
CA SER A 80 2.30 -15.67 15.33
C SER A 80 0.87 -15.87 14.82
N THR A 81 0.60 -15.44 13.58
CA THR A 81 -0.73 -15.62 12.95
C THR A 81 -1.08 -17.09 12.75
N VAL A 82 -0.14 -17.91 12.27
CA VAL A 82 -0.33 -19.34 12.06
C VAL A 82 -0.61 -20.03 13.39
N LEU A 83 0.25 -19.83 14.38
CA LEU A 83 0.12 -20.48 15.69
C LEU A 83 -1.17 -20.07 16.40
N ASN A 84 -1.51 -18.79 16.45
CA ASN A 84 -2.75 -18.31 17.05
C ASN A 84 -4.00 -18.82 16.30
N HIS A 85 -3.92 -18.97 14.97
CA HIS A 85 -5.03 -19.54 14.20
C HIS A 85 -5.25 -21.01 14.54
N CYS A 86 -4.18 -21.79 14.62
CA CYS A 86 -4.23 -23.22 14.98
C CYS A 86 -4.61 -23.44 16.44
N ALA A 87 -4.13 -22.60 17.37
CA ALA A 87 -4.50 -22.67 18.78
C ALA A 87 -6.00 -22.44 19.02
N ARG A 88 -6.63 -21.49 18.31
CA ARG A 88 -8.09 -21.27 18.36
C ARG A 88 -8.91 -22.44 17.80
N ARG A 89 -8.27 -23.38 17.15
CA ARG A 89 -8.85 -24.61 16.57
C ARG A 89 -8.39 -25.86 17.33
N ASP A 90 -7.83 -25.68 18.52
CA ASP A 90 -7.34 -26.74 19.41
C ASP A 90 -6.33 -27.71 18.77
N LYS A 91 -5.52 -27.20 17.81
CA LYS A 91 -4.48 -27.97 17.11
C LYS A 91 -3.12 -27.88 17.78
N CYS A 92 -2.84 -26.80 18.50
CA CYS A 92 -1.60 -26.58 19.23
C CYS A 92 -1.85 -25.64 20.43
N ASN A 93 -0.88 -25.52 21.31
CA ASN A 93 -0.93 -24.58 22.43
C ASN A 93 -0.93 -23.13 21.92
N LYS A 94 -1.48 -22.22 22.73
CA LYS A 94 -1.38 -20.78 22.46
C LYS A 94 0.10 -20.38 22.49
N PRO A 95 0.61 -19.72 21.44
CA PRO A 95 2.01 -19.27 21.41
C PRO A 95 2.26 -18.16 22.44
N PRO A 96 3.50 -17.99 22.89
CA PRO A 96 3.91 -16.81 23.65
C PRO A 96 3.75 -15.54 22.80
N ALA A 97 3.76 -14.39 23.45
CA ALA A 97 3.86 -13.11 22.76
C ALA A 97 5.29 -12.95 22.20
N PHE A 98 5.41 -12.82 20.89
CA PHE A 98 6.69 -12.56 20.27
C PHE A 98 6.95 -11.06 20.20
N THR A 99 8.15 -10.64 20.60
CA THR A 99 8.60 -9.25 20.54
C THR A 99 8.86 -8.84 19.08
N LYS A 100 8.46 -7.65 18.75
CA LYS A 100 8.81 -7.03 17.46
C LYS A 100 10.00 -6.11 17.65
N ARG A 101 10.86 -6.05 16.64
CA ARG A 101 11.96 -5.09 16.58
C ARG A 101 11.42 -3.69 16.35
N HIS A 102 12.18 -2.69 16.83
CA HIS A 102 11.87 -1.31 16.54
C HIS A 102 12.07 -1.06 15.03
N GLU A 103 11.05 -0.53 14.36
CA GLU A 103 11.19 -0.08 12.99
C GLU A 103 11.45 1.42 13.02
N ASP A 104 12.59 1.86 12.49
CA ASP A 104 12.85 3.28 12.34
C ASP A 104 11.73 3.91 11.50
N GLU A 105 11.24 5.06 11.96
CA GLU A 105 10.30 5.84 11.17
C GLU A 105 11.02 6.40 9.94
N HIS A 106 11.03 5.64 8.86
CA HIS A 106 11.57 6.14 7.59
C HIS A 106 10.85 7.41 7.19
N ARG A 107 11.62 8.46 6.95
CA ARG A 107 11.13 9.70 6.38
C ARG A 107 10.40 9.36 5.08
N LEU A 108 9.13 9.76 4.97
CA LEU A 108 8.35 9.50 3.76
C LEU A 108 8.99 10.24 2.59
N SER A 109 9.46 9.51 1.60
CA SER A 109 9.92 10.12 0.35
C SER A 109 8.72 10.69 -0.40
N TYR A 110 8.82 11.94 -0.81
CA TYR A 110 7.82 12.61 -1.66
C TYR A 110 8.54 13.44 -2.72
N LEU A 111 7.88 13.69 -3.83
CA LEU A 111 8.36 14.57 -4.89
C LEU A 111 7.87 16.00 -4.62
N THR A 112 8.75 16.98 -4.78
CA THR A 112 8.29 18.38 -4.89
C THR A 112 7.44 18.52 -6.17
N LYS A 113 6.68 19.63 -6.29
CA LYS A 113 5.90 19.90 -7.50
C LYS A 113 6.78 19.94 -8.74
N ASP A 114 7.96 20.56 -8.66
CA ASP A 114 8.92 20.66 -9.77
C ASP A 114 9.49 19.28 -10.13
N GLN A 115 9.84 18.47 -9.14
CA GLN A 115 10.29 17.08 -9.39
C GLN A 115 9.20 16.25 -10.05
N PHE A 116 7.95 16.41 -9.63
CA PHE A 116 6.84 15.72 -10.28
C PHE A 116 6.70 16.13 -11.74
N TRP A 117 6.74 17.43 -12.04
CA TRP A 117 6.60 17.90 -13.43
C TRP A 117 7.76 17.49 -14.33
N ARG A 118 8.99 17.44 -13.81
CA ARG A 118 10.13 16.87 -14.53
C ARG A 118 9.93 15.40 -14.87
N LEU A 119 9.44 14.62 -13.90
CA LEU A 119 9.15 13.20 -14.09
C LEU A 119 8.00 12.99 -15.10
N HIS A 120 6.96 13.80 -15.03
CA HIS A 120 5.82 13.80 -15.95
C HIS A 120 6.25 14.15 -17.39
N ALA A 121 7.03 15.22 -17.55
CA ALA A 121 7.57 15.62 -18.85
C ALA A 121 8.44 14.52 -19.47
N ALA A 122 9.27 13.86 -18.66
CA ALA A 122 10.10 12.76 -19.15
C ALA A 122 9.27 11.53 -19.59
N ALA A 123 8.07 11.32 -19.06
CA ALA A 123 7.18 10.29 -19.56
C ALA A 123 6.62 10.64 -20.95
N LEU A 124 6.41 11.93 -21.24
CA LEU A 124 5.97 12.41 -22.55
C LEU A 124 7.11 12.43 -23.57
N ASP A 125 8.26 12.97 -23.18
CA ASP A 125 9.45 13.10 -24.03
C ASP A 125 10.70 12.76 -23.18
N PRO A 126 11.54 11.78 -23.57
CA PRO A 126 11.59 11.10 -24.87
C PRO A 126 10.77 9.79 -24.95
N TYR A 127 10.01 9.41 -23.92
CA TYR A 127 9.39 8.09 -23.91
C TYR A 127 8.08 7.98 -24.70
N GLY A 128 7.43 9.10 -25.06
CA GLY A 128 6.16 9.12 -25.79
C GLY A 128 5.02 8.38 -25.05
N ARG A 129 5.13 8.21 -23.71
CA ARG A 129 4.19 7.44 -22.89
C ARG A 129 3.17 8.37 -22.23
N ARG A 130 2.27 8.94 -23.07
CA ARG A 130 1.17 9.77 -22.59
C ARG A 130 0.28 9.02 -21.59
N ASP A 131 0.06 7.73 -21.80
CA ASP A 131 -0.68 6.85 -20.89
C ASP A 131 -0.07 6.82 -19.48
N LEU A 132 1.28 6.79 -19.39
CA LEU A 132 2.00 6.86 -18.12
C LEU A 132 1.92 8.25 -17.49
N ALA A 133 2.10 9.30 -18.30
CA ALA A 133 2.00 10.68 -17.82
C ALA A 133 0.61 10.97 -17.24
N ASP A 134 -0.45 10.57 -17.94
CA ASP A 134 -1.83 10.76 -17.50
C ASP A 134 -2.13 10.05 -16.17
N ILE A 135 -1.79 8.76 -16.04
CA ILE A 135 -2.03 8.01 -14.79
C ILE A 135 -1.19 8.56 -13.63
N MET A 136 0.03 9.06 -13.91
CA MET A 136 0.85 9.73 -12.91
C MET A 136 0.22 11.05 -12.44
N ALA A 137 -0.32 11.84 -13.36
CA ALA A 137 -1.01 13.09 -13.02
C ALA A 137 -2.25 12.81 -12.16
N VAL A 138 -3.10 11.87 -12.58
CA VAL A 138 -4.28 11.50 -11.78
C VAL A 138 -3.89 10.95 -10.41
N ALA A 139 -2.80 10.15 -10.32
CA ALA A 139 -2.29 9.68 -9.03
C ALA A 139 -1.84 10.82 -8.10
N ALA A 140 -1.08 11.79 -8.66
CA ALA A 140 -0.50 12.90 -7.91
C ALA A 140 -1.54 13.95 -7.48
N PHE A 141 -2.63 14.13 -8.23
CA PHE A 141 -3.66 15.13 -7.94
C PHE A 141 -4.94 14.56 -7.30
N THR A 142 -4.98 13.25 -7.04
CA THR A 142 -6.08 12.59 -6.31
C THR A 142 -5.64 11.86 -5.06
N GLY A 143 -4.36 11.56 -4.93
CA GLY A 143 -3.83 10.73 -3.86
C GLY A 143 -4.40 9.29 -3.83
N MET A 144 -5.01 8.81 -4.92
CA MET A 144 -5.54 7.46 -5.02
C MET A 144 -4.44 6.41 -4.89
N ARG A 145 -4.78 5.24 -4.32
CA ARG A 145 -3.86 4.09 -4.35
C ARG A 145 -3.76 3.52 -5.76
N GLN A 146 -2.60 3.01 -6.14
CA GLN A 146 -2.40 2.37 -7.44
C GLN A 146 -3.52 1.37 -7.80
N GLY A 147 -3.91 0.51 -6.85
CA GLY A 147 -4.97 -0.47 -7.09
C GLY A 147 -6.38 0.14 -7.22
N GLU A 148 -6.61 1.35 -6.72
CA GLU A 148 -7.84 2.12 -6.92
C GLU A 148 -7.85 2.73 -8.33
N LEU A 149 -6.73 3.33 -8.75
CA LEU A 149 -6.55 3.90 -10.10
C LEU A 149 -6.76 2.85 -11.20
N LEU A 150 -6.11 1.69 -11.07
CA LEU A 150 -6.22 0.60 -12.05
C LEU A 150 -7.62 -0.05 -12.11
N LYS A 151 -8.47 0.22 -11.12
CA LYS A 151 -9.85 -0.27 -11.06
C LYS A 151 -10.89 0.80 -11.35
N LEU A 152 -10.46 2.06 -11.48
CA LEU A 152 -11.34 3.19 -11.71
C LEU A 152 -12.04 3.04 -13.06
N LYS A 153 -13.38 3.07 -13.06
CA LYS A 153 -14.21 2.96 -14.26
C LYS A 153 -14.73 4.33 -14.67
N CYS A 154 -15.09 4.46 -15.95
CA CYS A 154 -15.65 5.69 -16.48
C CYS A 154 -16.87 6.17 -15.69
N ARG A 155 -17.77 5.26 -15.28
CA ARG A 155 -18.94 5.57 -14.43
C ARG A 155 -18.62 6.09 -13.03
N ASP A 156 -17.38 5.88 -12.55
CA ASP A 156 -16.95 6.35 -11.22
C ASP A 156 -16.51 7.83 -11.26
N VAL A 157 -16.50 8.47 -12.43
CA VAL A 157 -16.14 9.87 -12.60
C VAL A 157 -17.34 10.67 -13.12
N SER A 158 -17.74 11.66 -12.35
CA SER A 158 -18.79 12.61 -12.72
C SER A 158 -18.16 13.97 -13.04
N LEU A 159 -17.97 14.26 -14.34
CA LEU A 159 -17.42 15.56 -14.77
C LEU A 159 -18.39 16.70 -14.42
N GLY A 160 -19.71 16.47 -14.51
CA GLY A 160 -20.72 17.48 -14.20
C GLY A 160 -20.75 17.86 -12.71
N GLU A 161 -20.46 16.92 -11.83
CA GLU A 161 -20.36 17.18 -10.39
C GLU A 161 -18.92 17.54 -9.97
N GLY A 162 -17.93 17.36 -10.85
CA GLY A 162 -16.52 17.56 -10.54
C GLY A 162 -15.96 16.54 -9.54
N LEU A 163 -16.45 15.30 -9.53
CA LEU A 163 -16.13 14.30 -8.53
C LEU A 163 -15.64 12.97 -9.12
N ILE A 164 -14.71 12.33 -8.40
CA ILE A 164 -14.28 10.94 -8.60
C ILE A 164 -14.76 10.10 -7.41
N HIS A 165 -15.55 9.07 -7.67
CA HIS A 165 -16.10 8.15 -6.67
C HIS A 165 -15.17 6.94 -6.48
N VAL A 166 -14.41 6.92 -5.40
CA VAL A 166 -13.48 5.83 -5.09
C VAL A 166 -14.15 4.81 -4.17
N GLY A 167 -14.12 3.55 -4.57
CA GLY A 167 -14.77 2.46 -3.84
C GLY A 167 -16.15 2.08 -4.39
N GLY A 168 -16.53 2.61 -5.54
CA GLY A 168 -17.80 2.46 -6.22
C GLY A 168 -18.78 3.60 -5.90
N LEU A 169 -19.83 3.69 -6.69
CA LEU A 169 -20.91 4.64 -6.45
C LEU A 169 -21.65 4.34 -5.14
N PRO A 170 -22.34 5.33 -4.52
CA PRO A 170 -23.03 5.14 -3.26
C PRO A 170 -24.03 3.98 -3.21
N ASP A 171 -24.70 3.71 -4.33
CA ASP A 171 -25.68 2.65 -4.53
C ASP A 171 -25.06 1.25 -4.71
N GLN A 172 -23.77 1.19 -5.04
CA GLN A 172 -23.03 -0.06 -5.30
C GLN A 172 -22.15 -0.50 -4.11
N ARG A 173 -22.32 0.09 -2.95
CA ARG A 173 -21.50 -0.17 -1.77
C ARG A 173 -21.71 -1.58 -1.23
N THR A 174 -20.65 -2.37 -1.17
CA THR A 174 -20.59 -3.52 -0.28
C THR A 174 -20.14 -3.05 1.12
N LYS A 175 -20.70 -3.66 2.20
CA LYS A 175 -20.49 -3.28 3.62
C LYS A 175 -19.04 -3.08 4.09
N ALA A 176 -18.03 -3.42 3.28
CA ALA A 176 -16.61 -3.42 3.65
C ALA A 176 -15.77 -2.36 2.93
N ARG A 177 -16.32 -1.54 2.04
CA ARG A 177 -15.51 -0.61 1.23
C ARG A 177 -15.57 0.81 1.77
N ASN A 178 -14.41 1.43 1.88
CA ASN A 178 -14.25 2.86 2.16
C ASN A 178 -14.58 3.63 0.90
N TYR A 179 -15.85 4.01 0.76
CA TYR A 179 -16.26 4.99 -0.24
C TYR A 179 -15.73 6.37 0.14
N ARG A 180 -15.26 7.10 -0.85
CA ARG A 180 -15.01 8.54 -0.76
C ARG A 180 -15.19 9.19 -2.13
N ALA A 181 -15.62 10.44 -2.13
CA ALA A 181 -15.60 11.29 -3.30
C ALA A 181 -14.35 12.19 -3.23
N ILE A 182 -13.65 12.33 -4.34
CA ILE A 182 -12.48 13.19 -4.49
C ILE A 182 -12.84 14.26 -5.52
N PRO A 183 -12.74 15.56 -5.19
CA PRO A 183 -12.91 16.62 -6.17
C PRO A 183 -11.89 16.51 -7.31
N ILE A 184 -12.34 16.75 -8.54
CA ILE A 184 -11.48 16.77 -9.71
C ILE A 184 -10.67 18.06 -9.70
N HIS A 185 -9.35 17.93 -9.62
CA HIS A 185 -8.45 19.07 -9.74
C HIS A 185 -8.37 19.53 -11.20
N GLU A 186 -8.27 20.84 -11.45
CA GLU A 186 -8.22 21.44 -12.78
C GLU A 186 -7.17 20.80 -13.71
N ARG A 187 -5.98 20.48 -13.16
CA ARG A 187 -4.86 19.88 -13.90
C ARG A 187 -5.11 18.47 -14.44
N ILE A 188 -6.14 17.79 -13.99
CA ILE A 188 -6.50 16.45 -14.47
C ILE A 188 -7.88 16.42 -15.16
N SER A 189 -8.56 17.55 -15.19
CA SER A 189 -9.90 17.66 -15.79
C SER A 189 -9.89 17.31 -17.29
N SER A 190 -8.96 17.86 -18.05
CA SER A 190 -8.81 17.57 -19.49
C SER A 190 -8.45 16.10 -19.74
N ILE A 191 -7.54 15.53 -18.95
CA ILE A 191 -7.15 14.11 -19.04
C ILE A 191 -8.37 13.20 -18.84
N LEU A 192 -9.17 13.50 -17.81
CA LEU A 192 -10.38 12.70 -17.54
C LEU A 192 -11.45 12.91 -18.61
N SER A 193 -11.64 14.15 -19.08
CA SER A 193 -12.60 14.47 -20.13
C SER A 193 -12.28 13.71 -21.44
N GLU A 194 -11.04 13.73 -21.90
CA GLU A 194 -10.62 13.00 -23.10
C GLU A 194 -10.83 11.50 -22.95
N ARG A 195 -10.50 10.93 -21.78
CA ARG A 195 -10.62 9.49 -21.53
C ARG A 195 -12.06 9.02 -21.33
N LEU A 196 -12.96 9.94 -21.02
CA LEU A 196 -14.40 9.66 -20.89
C LEU A 196 -15.17 9.88 -22.17
N GLU A 197 -14.59 10.59 -23.15
CA GLU A 197 -15.23 10.84 -24.42
C GLU A 197 -15.53 9.52 -25.13
N TYR A 198 -16.79 9.28 -25.42
CA TYR A 198 -17.30 8.05 -26.06
C TYR A 198 -17.02 6.75 -25.30
N ALA A 199 -16.57 6.81 -24.05
CA ALA A 199 -16.23 5.61 -23.30
C ALA A 199 -17.45 4.90 -22.72
N ASN A 200 -17.46 3.57 -22.77
CA ASN A 200 -18.47 2.79 -22.08
C ASN A 200 -18.31 2.96 -20.55
N PRO A 201 -19.41 3.22 -19.80
CA PRO A 201 -19.36 3.43 -18.35
C PRO A 201 -18.66 2.33 -17.54
N ASN A 202 -18.66 1.10 -18.06
CA ASN A 202 -18.08 -0.06 -17.36
C ASN A 202 -16.59 -0.31 -17.66
N VAL A 203 -16.04 0.40 -18.65
CA VAL A 203 -14.61 0.31 -19.00
C VAL A 203 -13.75 1.01 -17.95
N ARG A 204 -12.53 0.54 -17.75
CA ARG A 204 -11.55 1.18 -16.87
C ARG A 204 -10.93 2.37 -17.57
N ILE A 205 -10.76 3.47 -16.85
CA ILE A 205 -10.14 4.70 -17.39
C ILE A 205 -8.68 4.43 -17.81
N PHE A 206 -7.96 3.58 -17.07
CA PHE A 206 -6.56 3.22 -17.31
C PHE A 206 -6.38 1.70 -17.50
N GLY A 207 -7.40 0.99 -17.98
CA GLY A 207 -7.44 -0.48 -17.85
C GLY A 207 -6.73 -1.24 -18.95
N ASP A 208 -6.79 -0.72 -20.17
CA ASP A 208 -6.31 -1.46 -21.34
C ASP A 208 -4.78 -1.30 -21.50
N GLU A 209 -4.25 -0.15 -21.13
CA GLU A 209 -2.83 0.14 -21.17
C GLU A 209 -2.07 -0.47 -19.99
N TRP A 210 -2.76 -0.71 -18.84
CA TRP A 210 -2.17 -1.16 -17.59
C TRP A 210 -2.90 -2.37 -17.01
N ALA A 211 -2.99 -3.45 -17.80
CA ALA A 211 -3.64 -4.70 -17.39
C ALA A 211 -2.96 -5.33 -16.17
N ASP A 212 -1.63 -5.14 -16.05
CA ASP A 212 -0.80 -5.61 -14.93
C ASP A 212 -0.16 -4.44 -14.17
N LYS A 213 -0.36 -4.47 -12.87
CA LYS A 213 0.26 -3.51 -11.93
C LYS A 213 1.81 -3.46 -12.06
N ASP A 214 2.45 -4.61 -12.33
CA ASP A 214 3.90 -4.69 -12.43
C ASP A 214 4.42 -4.02 -13.72
N GLN A 215 3.59 -3.98 -14.78
CA GLN A 215 3.90 -3.24 -16.00
C GLN A 215 3.97 -1.73 -15.73
N LEU A 216 2.99 -1.18 -15.02
CA LEU A 216 3.00 0.24 -14.61
C LEU A 216 4.24 0.55 -13.75
N LEU A 217 4.56 -0.32 -12.78
CA LEU A 217 5.73 -0.11 -11.92
C LEU A 217 7.05 -0.14 -12.70
N ARG A 218 7.18 -1.05 -13.68
CA ARG A 218 8.37 -1.10 -14.57
C ARG A 218 8.49 0.15 -15.42
N ALA A 219 7.39 0.63 -16.00
CA ALA A 219 7.37 1.85 -16.80
C ALA A 219 7.75 3.07 -15.96
N PHE A 220 7.16 3.23 -14.77
CA PHE A 220 7.50 4.30 -13.83
C PHE A 220 8.99 4.25 -13.43
N LYS A 221 9.50 3.06 -13.07
CA LYS A 221 10.92 2.86 -12.72
C LYS A 221 11.85 3.30 -13.84
N LYS A 222 11.49 3.03 -15.10
CA LYS A 222 12.30 3.40 -16.27
C LYS A 222 12.41 4.92 -16.40
N VAL A 223 11.29 5.64 -16.31
CA VAL A 223 11.26 7.11 -16.38
C VAL A 223 11.96 7.74 -15.19
N ARG A 224 11.70 7.22 -13.96
CA ARG A 224 12.40 7.66 -12.74
C ARG A 224 13.92 7.59 -12.88
N LYS A 225 14.43 6.46 -13.41
CA LYS A 225 15.87 6.26 -13.62
C LYS A 225 16.42 7.24 -14.65
N TYR A 226 15.66 7.54 -15.71
CA TYR A 226 16.05 8.49 -16.73
C TYR A 226 16.26 9.91 -16.17
N VAL A 227 15.36 10.37 -15.28
CA VAL A 227 15.50 11.69 -14.65
C VAL A 227 16.52 11.71 -13.50
N GLY A 228 17.16 10.58 -13.21
CA GLY A 228 18.20 10.49 -12.18
C GLY A 228 17.65 10.48 -10.74
N TYR A 229 16.37 10.14 -10.55
CA TYR A 229 15.78 10.12 -9.19
C TYR A 229 16.08 8.83 -8.43
N GLU A 230 16.20 8.96 -7.11
CA GLU A 230 16.53 7.90 -6.17
C GLU A 230 15.54 6.71 -6.22
N GLU A 231 16.01 5.54 -5.81
CA GLU A 231 15.21 4.31 -5.81
C GLU A 231 14.03 4.32 -4.84
N CYS A 232 14.08 5.15 -3.81
CA CYS A 232 13.00 5.34 -2.86
C CYS A 232 11.73 5.96 -3.49
N PHE A 233 11.87 6.69 -4.61
CA PHE A 233 10.73 7.21 -5.35
C PHE A 233 10.07 6.09 -6.18
N VAL A 234 9.04 5.51 -5.62
CA VAL A 234 8.19 4.49 -6.27
C VAL A 234 6.85 5.10 -6.69
N PHE A 235 6.06 4.39 -7.49
CA PHE A 235 4.75 4.91 -7.93
C PHE A 235 3.86 5.38 -6.76
N HIS A 236 3.93 4.70 -5.61
CA HIS A 236 3.18 5.10 -4.41
C HIS A 236 3.64 6.44 -3.81
N THR A 237 4.85 6.88 -4.15
CA THR A 237 5.37 8.20 -3.76
C THR A 237 4.50 9.34 -4.28
N LEU A 238 3.81 9.17 -5.42
CA LEU A 238 2.86 10.17 -5.93
C LEU A 238 1.74 10.47 -4.93
N ARG A 239 1.25 9.44 -4.24
CA ARG A 239 0.28 9.61 -3.17
C ARG A 239 0.88 10.25 -1.91
N HIS A 240 2.13 9.96 -1.59
CA HIS A 240 2.85 10.64 -0.52
C HIS A 240 3.02 12.12 -0.85
N SER A 241 3.36 12.44 -2.11
CA SER A 241 3.47 13.82 -2.59
C SER A 241 2.15 14.56 -2.47
N PHE A 242 1.03 13.97 -2.92
CA PHE A 242 -0.30 14.54 -2.74
C PHE A 242 -0.57 14.90 -1.27
N ALA A 243 -0.34 13.95 -0.37
CA ALA A 243 -0.61 14.17 1.05
C ALA A 243 0.31 15.23 1.67
N THR A 244 1.59 15.26 1.27
CA THR A 244 2.55 16.26 1.74
C THR A 244 2.21 17.64 1.20
N TRP A 245 1.91 17.79 -0.10
CA TRP A 245 1.52 19.08 -0.67
C TRP A 245 0.26 19.67 -0.03
N HIS A 246 -0.71 18.82 0.30
CA HIS A 246 -1.91 19.25 1.04
C HIS A 246 -1.59 19.64 2.49
N ALA A 247 -0.71 18.90 3.16
CA ALA A 247 -0.28 19.24 4.51
C ALA A 247 0.49 20.57 4.54
N GLU A 248 1.41 20.78 3.58
CA GLU A 248 2.16 22.05 3.40
C GLU A 248 1.23 23.22 3.06
N ALA A 249 0.15 22.97 2.32
CA ALA A 249 -0.88 23.96 2.02
C ALA A 249 -1.86 24.22 3.17
N GLY A 250 -1.66 23.61 4.34
CA GLY A 250 -2.52 23.82 5.52
C GLY A 250 -3.87 23.12 5.44
N THR A 251 -4.06 22.14 4.56
CA THR A 251 -5.32 21.38 4.50
C THR A 251 -5.62 20.73 5.86
N PRO A 252 -6.82 20.93 6.44
CA PRO A 252 -7.18 20.33 7.71
C PRO A 252 -6.97 18.81 7.69
N MET A 253 -6.34 18.28 8.75
CA MET A 253 -5.93 16.87 8.83
C MET A 253 -7.09 15.90 8.59
N ARG A 254 -8.29 16.22 9.09
CA ARG A 254 -9.50 15.41 8.88
C ARG A 254 -9.91 15.36 7.40
N THR A 255 -9.79 16.48 6.69
CA THR A 255 -10.07 16.59 5.25
C THR A 255 -9.06 15.74 4.47
N LEU A 256 -7.75 15.91 4.78
CA LEU A 256 -6.69 15.14 4.14
C LEU A 256 -6.84 13.63 4.38
N MET A 257 -7.21 13.24 5.62
CA MET A 257 -7.53 11.85 5.95
C MET A 257 -8.66 11.30 5.07
N GLY A 258 -9.72 12.10 4.86
CA GLY A 258 -10.85 11.76 3.98
C GLY A 258 -10.43 11.61 2.52
N LEU A 259 -9.73 12.60 1.96
CA LEU A 259 -9.22 12.58 0.58
C LEU A 259 -8.33 11.36 0.33
N CYS A 260 -7.41 11.08 1.23
CA CYS A 260 -6.54 9.91 1.14
C CYS A 260 -7.28 8.58 1.42
N GLY A 261 -8.40 8.59 2.13
CA GLY A 261 -9.08 7.37 2.59
C GLY A 261 -8.22 6.59 3.60
N HIS A 262 -7.62 7.28 4.56
CA HIS A 262 -6.92 6.66 5.67
C HIS A 262 -7.94 6.25 6.75
N LYS A 263 -7.79 5.01 7.25
CA LYS A 263 -8.65 4.49 8.33
C LYS A 263 -8.18 4.92 9.72
N ARG A 264 -6.90 5.26 9.84
CA ARG A 264 -6.26 5.64 11.10
C ARG A 264 -5.65 7.02 10.94
N VAL A 265 -5.83 7.85 11.95
CA VAL A 265 -5.32 9.21 11.97
C VAL A 265 -3.78 9.22 11.97
N GLU A 266 -3.14 8.26 12.62
CA GLU A 266 -1.69 8.12 12.70
C GLU A 266 -1.06 8.05 11.31
N THR A 267 -1.76 7.43 10.34
CA THR A 267 -1.29 7.35 8.95
C THR A 267 -1.21 8.75 8.31
N THR A 268 -2.10 9.65 8.68
CA THR A 268 -2.13 11.02 8.13
C THR A 268 -1.20 11.95 8.91
N LEU A 269 -1.05 11.76 10.23
CA LEU A 269 -0.15 12.55 11.07
C LEU A 269 1.32 12.45 10.62
N ARG A 270 1.71 11.38 9.92
CA ARG A 270 3.06 11.26 9.33
C ARG A 270 3.40 12.38 8.35
N TYR A 271 2.40 13.03 7.75
CA TYR A 271 2.57 14.17 6.84
C TYR A 271 2.55 15.53 7.58
N ALA A 272 1.98 15.59 8.78
CA ALA A 272 1.91 16.81 9.58
C ALA A 272 3.27 17.26 10.14
N ARG A 273 4.22 16.35 10.29
CA ARG A 273 5.55 16.61 10.87
C ARG A 273 6.47 17.47 9.99
N HIS A 274 6.03 17.86 8.81
CA HIS A 274 6.84 18.62 7.85
C HIS A 274 6.50 20.12 7.79
N THR A 275 5.60 20.61 8.65
CA THR A 275 5.12 21.99 8.56
C THR A 275 5.42 22.81 9.82
N ASP A 276 6.69 23.26 9.98
CA ASP A 276 7.02 24.34 10.92
C ASP A 276 6.24 25.63 10.57
N GLN A 277 5.91 25.82 9.28
CA GLN A 277 5.06 26.91 8.81
C GLN A 277 3.64 26.91 9.40
N ALA A 278 3.05 25.74 9.64
CA ALA A 278 1.72 25.67 10.25
C ALA A 278 1.72 26.15 11.70
N ALA A 279 2.81 25.91 12.44
CA ALA A 279 2.96 26.43 13.79
C ALA A 279 3.12 27.96 13.80
N VAL A 280 3.90 28.51 12.86
CA VAL A 280 4.06 29.96 12.69
C VAL A 280 2.73 30.61 12.30
N GLN A 281 1.98 30.04 11.35
CA GLN A 281 0.68 30.54 10.94
C GLN A 281 -0.36 30.47 12.10
N ALA A 282 -0.37 29.39 12.86
CA ALA A 282 -1.25 29.24 14.02
C ALA A 282 -0.98 30.31 15.09
N MET A 283 0.31 30.59 15.35
CA MET A 283 0.69 31.67 16.29
C MET A 283 0.37 33.07 15.76
N SER A 284 0.39 33.26 14.45
CA SER A 284 0.05 34.55 13.83
C SER A 284 -1.47 34.80 13.72
N ALA A 285 -2.29 33.79 13.98
CA ALA A 285 -3.76 33.88 13.90
C ALA A 285 -4.41 34.30 15.25
N ILE A 286 -3.62 34.43 16.30
CA ILE A 286 -4.05 34.89 17.63
C ILE A 286 -3.53 36.32 17.83
#